data_91e08ef844ae69c793f1eed7a2e265f1
#
_entry.id   91e08ef844ae69c793f1eed7a2e265f1
#
_cell.length_a   1.000
_cell.length_b   1.000
_cell.length_c   1.000
_cell.angle_alpha   90.00
_cell.angle_beta   90.00
_cell.angle_gamma   90.00
#
_symmetry.space_group_name_H-M   'P 1'
#
loop_
_entity.id
_entity.type
_entity.pdbx_description
1 polymer ?
#
loop_
_entity_poly.entity_id
_entity_poly.type
_entity_poly.pdbx_seq_one_letter_code
_entity_poly.pdbx_strand_id
1 'polypeptide(L)'
;RVLAFSTISQIAFMFTALGVARPELHEGVGYMASMFHLFTHAMFKGLLFLCAGAIIHMVHSNEMDAMGNLRKYMPITHIAFLIACLAIAGIPPFAGFFSKDEILVAAYQYSPFWGVWMSAVAGLTAFYMFRLYYRIFWWNKPDYSHHTPHDCEWVMTLPLIILAVISCVAGFIPFGSFVTYDGKELITHLDMGVAGTSVVVAVVAIVIATVLYRKENTMPDRIAGSMKTLHRAAYRRFYMDEIYQFVTHKIIFGIICK
;
A
#
# COMPACT_ATOMS: atom_id res chain seq x y z
N ARG A 1 10.33 -6.67 2.96
CA ARG A 1 9.22 -7.65 2.76
C ARG A 1 7.84 -6.97 2.75
N VAL A 2 7.48 -6.14 3.74
CA VAL A 2 6.14 -5.48 3.80
C VAL A 2 5.82 -4.72 2.52
N LEU A 3 6.75 -3.88 2.03
CA LEU A 3 6.55 -3.10 0.80
C LEU A 3 6.42 -3.99 -0.45
N ALA A 4 7.16 -5.10 -0.54
CA ALA A 4 7.06 -6.04 -1.65
C ALA A 4 5.68 -6.72 -1.70
N PHE A 5 5.19 -7.26 -0.57
CA PHE A 5 3.83 -7.82 -0.49
C PHE A 5 2.74 -6.77 -0.72
N SER A 6 2.99 -5.55 -0.28
CA SER A 6 2.11 -4.43 -0.57
C SER A 6 2.04 -4.12 -2.07
N THR A 7 3.14 -4.30 -2.83
CA THR A 7 3.11 -4.16 -4.31
C THR A 7 2.22 -5.23 -4.93
N ILE A 8 2.38 -6.50 -4.53
CA ILE A 8 1.55 -7.61 -5.01
C ILE A 8 0.07 -7.34 -4.74
N SER A 9 -0.24 -6.86 -3.53
CA SER A 9 -1.62 -6.50 -3.16
C SER A 9 -2.21 -5.40 -4.06
N GLN A 10 -1.46 -4.35 -4.39
CA GLN A 10 -1.95 -3.27 -5.25
C GLN A 10 -2.08 -3.72 -6.71
N ILE A 11 -1.18 -4.57 -7.19
CA ILE A 11 -1.32 -5.19 -8.52
C ILE A 11 -2.57 -6.07 -8.57
N ALA A 12 -2.87 -6.83 -7.53
CA ALA A 12 -4.11 -7.60 -7.42
C ALA A 12 -5.36 -6.70 -7.48
N PHE A 13 -5.29 -5.50 -6.87
CA PHE A 13 -6.32 -4.47 -6.99
C PHE A 13 -6.58 -4.07 -8.45
N MET A 14 -5.51 -3.81 -9.20
CA MET A 14 -5.58 -3.45 -10.63
C MET A 14 -6.15 -4.60 -11.46
N PHE A 15 -5.71 -5.84 -11.23
CA PHE A 15 -6.25 -7.01 -11.92
C PHE A 15 -7.73 -7.24 -11.61
N THR A 16 -8.16 -6.99 -10.37
CA THR A 16 -9.58 -7.06 -10.04
C THR A 16 -10.38 -6.02 -10.83
N ALA A 17 -9.89 -4.79 -10.94
CA ALA A 17 -10.52 -3.75 -11.73
C ALA A 17 -10.64 -4.13 -13.21
N LEU A 18 -9.58 -4.73 -13.78
CA LEU A 18 -9.62 -5.27 -15.15
C LEU A 18 -10.61 -6.45 -15.28
N GLY A 19 -10.64 -7.34 -14.29
CA GLY A 19 -11.52 -8.52 -14.30
C GLY A 19 -13.00 -8.19 -14.16
N VAL A 20 -13.36 -7.08 -13.49
CA VAL A 20 -14.73 -6.60 -13.37
C VAL A 20 -15.11 -5.60 -14.46
N ALA A 21 -14.16 -5.18 -15.30
CA ALA A 21 -14.44 -4.28 -16.41
C ALA A 21 -15.41 -4.95 -17.41
N ARG A 22 -16.52 -4.27 -17.66
CA ARG A 22 -17.52 -4.65 -18.68
C ARG A 22 -17.70 -3.49 -19.63
N PRO A 23 -16.87 -3.43 -20.69
CA PRO A 23 -16.91 -2.30 -21.63
C PRO A 23 -18.29 -2.05 -22.21
N GLU A 24 -19.07 -3.11 -22.41
CA GLU A 24 -20.41 -3.10 -22.97
C GLU A 24 -21.46 -2.44 -22.04
N LEU A 25 -21.25 -2.51 -20.72
CA LEU A 25 -22.21 -2.04 -19.73
C LEU A 25 -21.75 -0.76 -18.99
N HIS A 26 -20.44 -0.57 -18.83
CA HIS A 26 -19.86 0.46 -17.95
C HIS A 26 -18.72 1.22 -18.63
N GLU A 27 -18.78 1.38 -19.96
CA GLU A 27 -17.87 2.23 -20.74
C GLU A 27 -16.36 2.00 -20.47
N GLY A 28 -15.99 0.84 -19.90
CA GLY A 28 -14.61 0.51 -19.62
C GLY A 28 -13.99 1.17 -18.37
N VAL A 29 -14.80 1.64 -17.43
CA VAL A 29 -14.33 2.28 -16.17
C VAL A 29 -13.27 1.44 -15.46
N GLY A 30 -13.47 0.12 -15.36
CA GLY A 30 -12.49 -0.76 -14.71
C GLY A 30 -11.12 -0.78 -15.40
N TYR A 31 -11.08 -0.67 -16.73
CA TYR A 31 -9.82 -0.56 -17.47
C TYR A 31 -9.11 0.76 -17.17
N MET A 32 -9.81 1.88 -17.32
CA MET A 32 -9.29 3.21 -17.04
C MET A 32 -8.81 3.31 -15.57
N ALA A 33 -9.63 2.87 -14.62
CA ALA A 33 -9.31 2.87 -13.19
C ALA A 33 -8.04 2.05 -12.87
N SER A 34 -7.88 0.88 -13.50
CA SER A 34 -6.67 0.06 -13.37
C SER A 34 -5.43 0.79 -13.86
N MET A 35 -5.48 1.43 -15.05
CA MET A 35 -4.36 2.17 -15.62
C MET A 35 -4.06 3.43 -14.82
N PHE A 36 -5.08 4.13 -14.34
CA PHE A 36 -4.91 5.28 -13.46
C PHE A 36 -4.23 4.89 -12.15
N HIS A 37 -4.67 3.78 -11.54
CA HIS A 37 -4.04 3.29 -10.33
C HIS A 37 -2.60 2.79 -10.57
N LEU A 38 -2.31 2.20 -11.73
CA LEU A 38 -0.94 1.83 -12.11
C LEU A 38 -0.01 3.04 -12.12
N PHE A 39 -0.46 4.15 -12.72
CA PHE A 39 0.29 5.39 -12.77
C PHE A 39 0.51 5.99 -11.37
N THR A 40 -0.54 6.20 -10.60
CA THR A 40 -0.43 6.77 -9.25
C THR A 40 0.36 5.85 -8.31
N HIS A 41 0.17 4.53 -8.44
CA HIS A 41 0.90 3.52 -7.69
C HIS A 41 2.40 3.58 -7.95
N ALA A 42 2.83 3.76 -9.20
CA ALA A 42 4.25 3.89 -9.52
C ALA A 42 4.90 5.05 -8.76
N MET A 43 4.20 6.18 -8.62
CA MET A 43 4.69 7.38 -7.92
C MET A 43 4.84 7.15 -6.42
N PHE A 44 3.74 6.82 -5.72
CA PHE A 44 3.82 6.65 -4.26
C PHE A 44 4.57 5.37 -3.85
N LYS A 45 4.63 4.36 -4.71
CA LYS A 45 5.36 3.13 -4.43
C LYS A 45 6.86 3.31 -4.63
N GLY A 46 7.25 3.98 -5.70
CA GLY A 46 8.62 4.42 -5.90
C GLY A 46 9.12 5.25 -4.71
N LEU A 47 8.30 6.20 -4.24
CA LEU A 47 8.58 6.98 -3.04
C LEU A 47 8.79 6.10 -1.80
N LEU A 48 7.91 5.13 -1.53
CA LEU A 48 8.05 4.22 -0.38
C LEU A 48 9.33 3.40 -0.43
N PHE A 49 9.71 2.88 -1.62
CA PHE A 49 10.93 2.09 -1.76
C PHE A 49 12.18 2.95 -1.63
N LEU A 50 12.20 4.17 -2.16
CA LEU A 50 13.32 5.10 -1.98
C LEU A 50 13.46 5.52 -0.52
N CYS A 51 12.34 5.83 0.18
CA CYS A 51 12.36 6.10 1.62
C CYS A 51 12.89 4.90 2.41
N ALA A 52 12.47 3.68 2.07
CA ALA A 52 12.97 2.47 2.72
C ALA A 52 14.47 2.27 2.45
N GLY A 53 14.94 2.55 1.24
CA GLY A 53 16.35 2.54 0.89
C GLY A 53 17.16 3.54 1.74
N ALA A 54 16.68 4.78 1.87
CA ALA A 54 17.28 5.80 2.70
C ALA A 54 17.35 5.37 4.19
N ILE A 55 16.28 4.82 4.72
CA ILE A 55 16.23 4.33 6.11
C ILE A 55 17.21 3.17 6.32
N ILE A 56 17.22 2.18 5.43
CA ILE A 56 18.11 1.01 5.52
C ILE A 56 19.58 1.45 5.40
N HIS A 57 19.87 2.40 4.53
CA HIS A 57 21.22 2.95 4.36
C HIS A 57 21.73 3.59 5.65
N MET A 58 20.87 4.30 6.39
CA MET A 58 21.25 4.99 7.60
C MET A 58 21.21 4.11 8.85
N VAL A 59 20.33 3.11 8.92
CA VAL A 59 20.19 2.22 10.07
C VAL A 59 21.05 0.94 9.93
N HIS A 60 21.51 0.64 8.70
CA HIS A 60 22.26 -0.58 8.34
C HIS A 60 21.51 -1.89 8.68
N SER A 61 20.17 -1.85 8.72
CA SER A 61 19.32 -3.01 9.00
C SER A 61 18.03 -2.99 8.20
N ASN A 62 17.59 -4.20 7.79
CA ASN A 62 16.28 -4.42 7.16
C ASN A 62 15.17 -4.76 8.18
N GLU A 63 15.54 -4.96 9.45
CA GLU A 63 14.60 -5.38 10.50
C GLU A 63 13.92 -4.16 11.14
N MET A 64 12.59 -4.21 11.26
CA MET A 64 11.82 -3.12 11.88
C MET A 64 12.16 -2.91 13.35
N ASP A 65 12.65 -3.97 14.02
CA ASP A 65 13.00 -3.91 15.45
C ASP A 65 14.32 -3.14 15.70
N ALA A 66 15.17 -3.02 14.66
CA ALA A 66 16.33 -2.15 14.67
C ALA A 66 16.01 -0.69 14.33
N MET A 67 14.76 -0.40 13.94
CA MET A 67 14.28 0.94 13.57
C MET A 67 13.36 1.45 14.68
N GLY A 68 13.27 2.77 14.81
CA GLY A 68 12.32 3.39 15.74
C GLY A 68 12.67 4.84 15.98
N ASN A 69 11.67 5.64 16.36
CA ASN A 69 11.81 7.07 16.64
C ASN A 69 12.53 7.89 15.54
N LEU A 70 12.60 7.36 14.30
CA LEU A 70 13.35 7.97 13.19
C LEU A 70 12.80 9.33 12.75
N ARG A 71 11.57 9.68 13.13
CA ARG A 71 10.98 11.00 12.86
C ARG A 71 11.82 12.19 13.35
N LYS A 72 12.62 11.99 14.38
CA LYS A 72 13.48 13.02 14.96
C LYS A 72 14.80 13.15 14.22
N TYR A 73 15.25 12.08 13.61
CA TYR A 73 16.55 11.98 12.98
C TYR A 73 16.49 12.16 11.46
N MET A 74 15.37 11.75 10.85
CA MET A 74 15.16 11.79 9.39
C MET A 74 13.84 12.49 9.05
N PRO A 75 13.70 13.81 9.31
CA PRO A 75 12.42 14.53 9.14
C PRO A 75 11.94 14.57 7.69
N ILE A 76 12.81 14.71 6.70
CA ILE A 76 12.43 14.77 5.28
C ILE A 76 11.93 13.40 4.84
N THR A 77 12.68 12.34 5.12
CA THR A 77 12.27 10.95 4.82
C THR A 77 10.98 10.59 5.55
N HIS A 78 10.79 11.05 6.79
CA HIS A 78 9.58 10.85 7.57
C HIS A 78 8.34 11.45 6.89
N ILE A 79 8.42 12.71 6.47
CA ILE A 79 7.29 13.40 5.80
C ILE A 79 6.99 12.74 4.45
N ALA A 80 8.01 12.44 3.66
CA ALA A 80 7.88 11.76 2.37
C ALA A 80 7.21 10.38 2.53
N PHE A 81 7.63 9.60 3.52
CA PHE A 81 7.03 8.31 3.83
C PHE A 81 5.57 8.44 4.29
N LEU A 82 5.26 9.45 5.11
CA LEU A 82 3.87 9.72 5.55
C LEU A 82 2.97 10.07 4.37
N ILE A 83 3.42 10.95 3.46
CA ILE A 83 2.69 11.30 2.23
C ILE A 83 2.38 10.03 1.42
N ALA A 84 3.38 9.16 1.22
CA ALA A 84 3.18 7.92 0.51
C ALA A 84 2.23 6.94 1.23
N CYS A 85 2.26 6.89 2.58
CA CYS A 85 1.32 6.11 3.38
C CYS A 85 -0.12 6.63 3.24
N LEU A 86 -0.33 7.94 3.24
CA LEU A 86 -1.63 8.56 3.05
C LEU A 86 -2.14 8.31 1.62
N ALA A 87 -1.27 8.43 0.62
CA ALA A 87 -1.60 8.14 -0.77
C ALA A 87 -2.04 6.69 -0.96
N ILE A 88 -1.25 5.71 -0.49
CA ILE A 88 -1.62 4.29 -0.65
C ILE A 88 -2.82 3.90 0.21
N ALA A 89 -3.08 4.57 1.34
CA ALA A 89 -4.28 4.35 2.14
C ALA A 89 -5.55 4.86 1.46
N GLY A 90 -5.44 5.74 0.46
CA GLY A 90 -6.58 6.33 -0.23
C GLY A 90 -7.23 7.47 0.57
N ILE A 91 -6.42 8.29 1.23
CA ILE A 91 -6.88 9.49 1.95
C ILE A 91 -6.86 10.69 1.01
N PRO A 92 -7.95 11.51 0.95
CA PRO A 92 -7.92 12.76 0.21
C PRO A 92 -6.90 13.76 0.83
N PRO A 93 -6.24 14.61 0.05
CA PRO A 93 -6.34 14.81 -1.38
C PRO A 93 -5.31 14.03 -2.21
N PHE A 94 -4.66 13.02 -1.64
CA PHE A 94 -3.56 12.30 -2.28
C PHE A 94 -3.99 11.46 -3.49
N ALA A 95 -3.08 11.26 -4.43
CA ALA A 95 -3.34 10.63 -5.72
C ALA A 95 -3.98 9.23 -5.63
N GLY A 96 -3.62 8.45 -4.62
CA GLY A 96 -4.17 7.12 -4.41
C GLY A 96 -5.65 7.10 -4.03
N PHE A 97 -6.21 8.19 -3.49
CA PHE A 97 -7.65 8.31 -3.24
C PHE A 97 -8.43 8.26 -4.55
N PHE A 98 -8.14 9.13 -5.49
CA PHE A 98 -8.85 9.22 -6.76
C PHE A 98 -8.79 7.92 -7.56
N SER A 99 -7.60 7.35 -7.70
CA SER A 99 -7.42 6.11 -8.47
C SER A 99 -8.04 4.87 -7.81
N LYS A 100 -8.05 4.79 -6.47
CA LYS A 100 -8.73 3.70 -5.76
C LYS A 100 -10.25 3.82 -5.79
N ASP A 101 -10.76 5.03 -5.68
CA ASP A 101 -12.19 5.28 -5.74
C ASP A 101 -12.78 4.76 -7.05
N GLU A 102 -12.15 5.06 -8.18
CA GLU A 102 -12.55 4.55 -9.49
C GLU A 102 -12.55 3.00 -9.55
N ILE A 103 -11.57 2.35 -8.92
CA ILE A 103 -11.54 0.88 -8.83
C ILE A 103 -12.70 0.36 -7.99
N LEU A 104 -13.00 1.00 -6.87
CA LEU A 104 -14.10 0.60 -6.00
C LEU A 104 -15.44 0.82 -6.70
N VAL A 105 -15.63 1.94 -7.40
CA VAL A 105 -16.83 2.21 -8.21
C VAL A 105 -17.03 1.09 -9.24
N ALA A 106 -15.98 0.73 -10.01
CA ALA A 106 -16.06 -0.37 -10.98
C ALA A 106 -16.43 -1.71 -10.31
N ALA A 107 -15.87 -1.99 -9.12
CA ALA A 107 -16.17 -3.21 -8.37
C ALA A 107 -17.62 -3.23 -7.87
N TYR A 108 -18.16 -2.11 -7.36
CA TYR A 108 -19.56 -1.99 -6.92
C TYR A 108 -20.53 -2.08 -8.09
N GLN A 109 -20.21 -1.48 -9.24
CA GLN A 109 -21.01 -1.58 -10.46
C GLN A 109 -21.11 -3.03 -10.97
N TYR A 110 -20.04 -3.81 -10.81
CA TYR A 110 -20.05 -5.23 -11.16
C TYR A 110 -20.91 -6.05 -10.20
N SER A 111 -20.67 -5.89 -8.87
CA SER A 111 -21.43 -6.58 -7.82
C SER A 111 -21.14 -5.95 -6.44
N PRO A 112 -22.17 -5.77 -5.58
CA PRO A 112 -21.99 -5.31 -4.21
C PRO A 112 -21.00 -6.18 -3.39
N PHE A 113 -20.95 -7.48 -3.66
CA PHE A 113 -20.00 -8.39 -2.99
C PHE A 113 -18.55 -7.98 -3.27
N TRP A 114 -18.20 -7.74 -4.54
CA TRP A 114 -16.84 -7.32 -4.92
C TRP A 114 -16.51 -5.93 -4.40
N GLY A 115 -17.47 -5.01 -4.42
CA GLY A 115 -17.30 -3.67 -3.84
C GLY A 115 -16.95 -3.73 -2.35
N VAL A 116 -17.71 -4.48 -1.56
CA VAL A 116 -17.47 -4.66 -0.12
C VAL A 116 -16.14 -5.37 0.14
N TRP A 117 -15.84 -6.43 -0.63
CA TRP A 117 -14.58 -7.17 -0.50
C TRP A 117 -13.38 -6.27 -0.76
N MET A 118 -13.41 -5.51 -1.85
CA MET A 118 -12.33 -4.58 -2.22
C MET A 118 -12.18 -3.44 -1.22
N SER A 119 -13.29 -2.93 -0.66
CA SER A 119 -13.26 -1.93 0.42
C SER A 119 -12.61 -2.48 1.69
N ALA A 120 -12.89 -3.73 2.06
CA ALA A 120 -12.23 -4.37 3.20
C ALA A 120 -10.72 -4.54 2.97
N VAL A 121 -10.30 -4.93 1.76
CA VAL A 121 -8.88 -5.03 1.39
C VAL A 121 -8.20 -3.65 1.38
N ALA A 122 -8.91 -2.59 0.96
CA ALA A 122 -8.42 -1.21 1.05
C ALA A 122 -8.17 -0.79 2.51
N GLY A 123 -9.10 -1.09 3.42
CA GLY A 123 -8.94 -0.86 4.85
C GLY A 123 -7.75 -1.63 5.44
N LEU A 124 -7.58 -2.90 5.07
CA LEU A 124 -6.42 -3.69 5.48
C LEU A 124 -5.11 -3.08 4.97
N THR A 125 -5.12 -2.50 3.76
CA THR A 125 -3.96 -1.78 3.21
C THR A 125 -3.60 -0.57 4.07
N ALA A 126 -4.56 0.25 4.45
CA ALA A 126 -4.35 1.39 5.34
C ALA A 126 -3.79 0.94 6.69
N PHE A 127 -4.35 -0.14 7.27
CA PHE A 127 -3.90 -0.68 8.55
C PHE A 127 -2.44 -1.10 8.54
N TYR A 128 -2.01 -1.98 7.60
CA TYR A 128 -0.64 -2.48 7.62
C TYR A 128 0.40 -1.42 7.23
N MET A 129 0.03 -0.46 6.39
CA MET A 129 0.93 0.65 6.05
C MET A 129 1.16 1.59 7.23
N PHE A 130 0.11 1.92 7.99
CA PHE A 130 0.28 2.73 9.20
C PHE A 130 0.92 1.95 10.35
N ARG A 131 0.71 0.63 10.44
CA ARG A 131 1.52 -0.22 11.34
C ARG A 131 3.01 -0.10 11.01
N LEU A 132 3.39 -0.21 9.73
CA LEU A 132 4.78 -0.04 9.27
C LEU A 132 5.31 1.34 9.63
N TYR A 133 4.54 2.39 9.34
CA TYR A 133 4.88 3.77 9.63
C TYR A 133 5.14 4.01 11.12
N TYR A 134 4.24 3.57 12.00
CA TYR A 134 4.41 3.74 13.44
C TYR A 134 5.60 2.96 13.98
N ARG A 135 5.84 1.75 13.50
CA ARG A 135 6.98 0.92 13.93
C ARG A 135 8.32 1.56 13.58
N ILE A 136 8.43 2.22 12.46
CA ILE A 136 9.68 2.84 11.99
C ILE A 136 9.89 4.21 12.65
N PHE A 137 8.86 5.04 12.69
CA PHE A 137 9.03 6.46 13.04
C PHE A 137 8.65 6.83 14.47
N TRP A 138 7.84 6.01 15.16
CA TRP A 138 7.32 6.35 16.49
C TRP A 138 7.65 5.33 17.56
N TRP A 139 7.57 4.06 17.23
CA TRP A 139 7.79 2.97 18.17
C TRP A 139 9.26 2.81 18.47
N ASN A 140 9.55 2.20 19.63
CA ASN A 140 10.86 1.79 20.08
C ASN A 140 11.89 2.95 20.21
N LYS A 141 12.91 2.72 20.99
CA LYS A 141 14.07 3.61 21.11
C LYS A 141 15.30 2.75 20.91
N PRO A 142 15.64 2.38 19.66
CA PRO A 142 16.89 1.66 19.44
C PRO A 142 18.05 2.53 19.92
N ASP A 143 19.09 1.87 20.37
CA ASP A 143 20.31 2.55 20.78
C ASP A 143 21.07 3.02 19.53
N TYR A 144 21.03 4.29 19.26
CA TYR A 144 21.80 4.95 18.20
C TYR A 144 23.10 5.59 18.70
N SER A 145 23.63 5.14 19.85
CA SER A 145 24.84 5.71 20.47
C SER A 145 26.08 5.60 19.59
N HIS A 146 26.17 4.53 18.78
CA HIS A 146 27.30 4.30 17.90
C HIS A 146 27.17 4.96 16.51
N HIS A 147 25.95 5.21 16.05
CA HIS A 147 25.68 5.87 14.79
C HIS A 147 24.32 6.53 14.83
N THR A 148 24.28 7.86 14.83
CA THR A 148 23.02 8.62 14.81
C THR A 148 22.50 8.71 13.38
N PRO A 149 21.32 8.14 13.07
CA PRO A 149 20.72 8.31 11.75
C PRO A 149 20.46 9.80 11.46
N HIS A 150 20.54 10.17 10.21
CA HIS A 150 20.16 11.51 9.73
C HIS A 150 19.57 11.39 8.32
N ASP A 151 18.93 12.41 7.81
CA ASP A 151 18.47 12.40 6.41
C ASP A 151 19.68 12.24 5.46
N CYS A 152 19.46 11.46 4.40
CA CYS A 152 20.49 11.22 3.41
C CYS A 152 20.90 12.51 2.70
N GLU A 153 22.02 12.44 1.97
CA GLU A 153 22.51 13.55 1.14
C GLU A 153 21.45 14.01 0.13
N TRP A 154 21.61 15.24 -0.35
CA TRP A 154 20.68 15.87 -1.28
C TRP A 154 20.39 15.05 -2.54
N VAL A 155 21.35 14.28 -3.02
CA VAL A 155 21.20 13.39 -4.18
C VAL A 155 20.10 12.34 -3.97
N MET A 156 19.94 11.82 -2.74
CA MET A 156 18.88 10.88 -2.40
C MET A 156 17.58 11.59 -1.98
N THR A 157 17.69 12.75 -1.33
CA THR A 157 16.54 13.45 -0.76
C THR A 157 15.72 14.18 -1.83
N LEU A 158 16.35 14.70 -2.87
CA LEU A 158 15.66 15.40 -3.95
C LEU A 158 14.65 14.51 -4.69
N PRO A 159 14.97 13.27 -5.12
CA PRO A 159 13.97 12.36 -5.68
C PRO A 159 12.80 12.07 -4.75
N LEU A 160 13.04 11.98 -3.43
CA LEU A 160 11.96 11.78 -2.44
C LEU A 160 10.98 12.95 -2.45
N ILE A 161 11.50 14.19 -2.46
CA ILE A 161 10.67 15.41 -2.48
C ILE A 161 9.87 15.48 -3.79
N ILE A 162 10.50 15.23 -4.93
CA ILE A 162 9.82 15.26 -6.23
C ILE A 162 8.67 14.23 -6.26
N LEU A 163 8.94 12.99 -5.88
CA LEU A 163 7.90 11.94 -5.87
C LEU A 163 6.82 12.21 -4.83
N ALA A 164 7.15 12.83 -3.69
CA ALA A 164 6.16 13.24 -2.69
C ALA A 164 5.20 14.28 -3.26
N VAL A 165 5.72 15.31 -3.95
CA VAL A 165 4.91 16.33 -4.62
C VAL A 165 4.03 15.69 -5.70
N ILE A 166 4.59 14.83 -6.56
CA ILE A 166 3.82 14.14 -7.59
C ILE A 166 2.72 13.26 -6.95
N SER A 167 3.00 12.58 -5.85
CA SER A 167 2.00 11.77 -5.12
C SER A 167 0.86 12.59 -4.52
N CYS A 168 1.06 13.90 -4.31
CA CYS A 168 0.00 14.81 -3.90
C CYS A 168 -0.87 15.25 -5.09
N VAL A 169 -0.28 15.50 -6.26
CA VAL A 169 -0.97 16.17 -7.37
C VAL A 169 -1.44 15.23 -8.50
N ALA A 170 -0.83 14.06 -8.63
CA ALA A 170 -1.12 13.14 -9.74
C ALA A 170 -2.57 12.62 -9.78
N GLY A 171 -3.30 12.73 -8.67
CA GLY A 171 -4.71 12.35 -8.59
C GLY A 171 -5.66 13.31 -9.33
N PHE A 172 -5.22 14.52 -9.59
CA PHE A 172 -6.04 15.53 -10.29
C PHE A 172 -5.90 15.46 -11.82
N ILE A 173 -5.08 14.56 -12.35
CA ILE A 173 -4.94 14.36 -13.79
C ILE A 173 -6.23 13.68 -14.30
N PRO A 174 -6.91 14.24 -15.32
CA PRO A 174 -8.14 13.66 -15.89
C PRO A 174 -7.78 12.45 -16.76
N PHE A 175 -7.51 11.31 -16.13
CA PHE A 175 -6.98 10.12 -16.79
C PHE A 175 -7.94 9.53 -17.81
N GLY A 176 -9.24 9.66 -17.59
CA GLY A 176 -10.30 9.24 -18.52
C GLY A 176 -10.32 9.98 -19.85
N SER A 177 -9.62 11.12 -19.96
CA SER A 177 -9.51 11.84 -21.22
C SER A 177 -8.46 11.26 -22.17
N PHE A 178 -7.51 10.44 -21.68
CA PHE A 178 -6.46 9.90 -22.56
C PHE A 178 -6.37 8.38 -22.57
N VAL A 179 -6.82 7.72 -21.51
CA VAL A 179 -6.67 6.27 -21.35
C VAL A 179 -8.05 5.63 -21.20
N THR A 180 -8.59 5.20 -22.33
CA THR A 180 -9.91 4.58 -22.40
C THR A 180 -9.86 3.31 -23.23
N TYR A 181 -10.84 2.43 -23.05
CA TYR A 181 -10.92 1.16 -23.76
C TYR A 181 -11.21 1.33 -25.25
N ASP A 182 -12.07 2.25 -25.60
CA ASP A 182 -12.61 2.45 -26.97
C ASP A 182 -12.12 3.75 -27.66
N GLY A 183 -11.22 4.46 -27.01
CA GLY A 183 -10.70 5.75 -27.52
C GLY A 183 -11.65 6.93 -27.36
N LYS A 184 -12.81 6.75 -26.71
CA LYS A 184 -13.73 7.85 -26.39
C LYS A 184 -13.41 8.39 -25.01
N GLU A 185 -13.54 9.71 -24.85
CA GLU A 185 -13.33 10.35 -23.56
C GLU A 185 -14.33 9.82 -22.53
N LEU A 186 -13.80 9.35 -21.40
CA LEU A 186 -14.58 8.86 -20.27
C LEU A 186 -14.60 9.92 -19.16
N ILE A 187 -15.74 10.56 -19.00
CA ILE A 187 -15.94 11.51 -17.90
C ILE A 187 -16.43 10.72 -16.69
N THR A 188 -15.53 10.55 -15.72
CA THR A 188 -15.89 9.92 -14.45
C THR A 188 -16.28 10.99 -13.43
N HIS A 189 -17.33 10.71 -12.68
CA HIS A 189 -17.75 11.54 -11.56
C HIS A 189 -17.48 10.79 -10.27
N LEU A 190 -16.90 11.49 -9.30
CA LEU A 190 -16.67 10.94 -7.96
C LEU A 190 -18.01 10.49 -7.36
N ASP A 191 -18.14 9.19 -7.10
CA ASP A 191 -19.30 8.67 -6.38
C ASP A 191 -19.14 8.96 -4.89
N MET A 192 -19.86 9.96 -4.40
CA MET A 192 -19.75 10.42 -3.01
C MET A 192 -20.10 9.32 -1.99
N GLY A 193 -20.92 8.35 -2.38
CA GLY A 193 -21.25 7.20 -1.52
C GLY A 193 -20.08 6.25 -1.36
N VAL A 194 -19.48 5.85 -2.49
CA VAL A 194 -18.30 4.95 -2.50
C VAL A 194 -17.09 5.66 -1.88
N ALA A 195 -16.81 6.90 -2.30
CA ALA A 195 -15.74 7.72 -1.78
C ALA A 195 -15.83 7.93 -0.25
N GLY A 196 -17.03 8.29 0.23
CA GLY A 196 -17.27 8.48 1.67
C GLY A 196 -17.04 7.20 2.47
N THR A 197 -17.56 6.07 2.00
CA THR A 197 -17.37 4.77 2.69
C THR A 197 -15.91 4.33 2.66
N SER A 198 -15.19 4.50 1.57
CA SER A 198 -13.78 4.14 1.45
C SER A 198 -12.90 4.96 2.40
N VAL A 199 -13.14 6.28 2.50
CA VAL A 199 -12.44 7.15 3.43
C VAL A 199 -12.72 6.75 4.88
N VAL A 200 -13.98 6.49 5.24
CA VAL A 200 -14.33 6.04 6.59
C VAL A 200 -13.61 4.75 6.96
N VAL A 201 -13.62 3.76 6.07
CA VAL A 201 -12.91 2.48 6.27
C VAL A 201 -11.40 2.70 6.45
N ALA A 202 -10.79 3.55 5.62
CA ALA A 202 -9.38 3.88 5.71
C ALA A 202 -9.05 4.59 7.03
N VAL A 203 -9.85 5.58 7.43
CA VAL A 203 -9.65 6.34 8.68
C VAL A 203 -9.79 5.42 9.90
N VAL A 204 -10.82 4.57 9.94
CA VAL A 204 -11.01 3.59 11.03
C VAL A 204 -9.79 2.65 11.12
N ALA A 205 -9.31 2.15 10.00
CA ALA A 205 -8.12 1.30 9.94
C ALA A 205 -6.86 2.02 10.45
N ILE A 206 -6.69 3.30 10.08
CA ILE A 206 -5.58 4.14 10.56
C ILE A 206 -5.69 4.38 12.08
N VAL A 207 -6.89 4.68 12.58
CA VAL A 207 -7.12 4.88 14.02
C VAL A 207 -6.77 3.61 14.81
N ILE A 208 -7.22 2.44 14.34
CA ILE A 208 -6.88 1.15 14.97
C ILE A 208 -5.35 0.94 14.95
N ALA A 209 -4.69 1.19 13.82
CA ALA A 209 -3.23 1.09 13.74
C ALA A 209 -2.53 2.08 14.68
N THR A 210 -3.07 3.29 14.83
CA THR A 210 -2.54 4.32 15.74
C THR A 210 -2.63 3.88 17.20
N VAL A 211 -3.77 3.38 17.61
CA VAL A 211 -3.99 2.90 19.00
C VAL A 211 -3.07 1.72 19.32
N LEU A 212 -2.88 0.80 18.37
CA LEU A 212 -2.08 -0.41 18.58
C LEU A 212 -0.57 -0.18 18.49
N TYR A 213 -0.10 0.75 17.63
CA TYR A 213 1.31 0.83 17.26
C TYR A 213 2.00 2.17 17.45
N ARG A 214 1.31 3.22 17.88
CA ARG A 214 1.94 4.54 18.12
C ARG A 214 2.85 4.56 19.35
N LYS A 215 2.49 3.76 20.36
CA LYS A 215 3.29 3.58 21.60
C LYS A 215 3.55 2.11 21.82
N GLU A 216 4.58 1.78 22.57
CA GLU A 216 4.83 0.41 23.01
C GLU A 216 3.59 -0.11 23.75
N ASN A 217 3.06 -1.22 23.27
CA ASN A 217 1.82 -1.79 23.74
C ASN A 217 1.87 -3.32 23.65
N THR A 218 1.40 -4.00 24.66
CA THR A 218 1.29 -5.46 24.70
C THR A 218 0.00 -6.01 24.05
N MET A 219 -0.93 -5.13 23.64
CA MET A 219 -2.18 -5.55 23.00
C MET A 219 -1.96 -6.36 21.72
N PRO A 220 -1.07 -5.97 20.77
CA PRO A 220 -0.83 -6.77 19.58
C PRO A 220 -0.40 -8.20 19.89
N ASP A 221 0.44 -8.39 20.92
CA ASP A 221 0.93 -9.71 21.34
C ASP A 221 -0.17 -10.54 21.98
N ARG A 222 -1.07 -9.91 22.76
CA ARG A 222 -2.25 -10.58 23.34
C ARG A 222 -3.21 -11.05 22.24
N ILE A 223 -3.48 -10.20 21.24
CA ILE A 223 -4.32 -10.55 20.09
C ILE A 223 -3.69 -11.71 19.30
N ALA A 224 -2.39 -11.64 19.02
CA ALA A 224 -1.64 -12.70 18.36
C ALA A 224 -1.68 -14.01 19.17
N GLY A 225 -1.60 -13.91 20.50
CA GLY A 225 -1.69 -15.04 21.42
C GLY A 225 -3.07 -15.70 21.47
N SER A 226 -4.18 -14.95 21.31
CA SER A 226 -5.53 -15.50 21.24
C SER A 226 -5.82 -16.17 19.89
N MET A 227 -5.19 -15.72 18.80
CA MET A 227 -5.38 -16.23 17.44
C MET A 227 -4.15 -17.01 16.93
N LYS A 228 -3.59 -17.89 17.75
CA LYS A 228 -2.30 -18.57 17.48
C LYS A 228 -2.22 -19.25 16.11
N THR A 229 -3.28 -19.93 15.69
CA THR A 229 -3.30 -20.64 14.41
C THR A 229 -3.27 -19.68 13.23
N LEU A 230 -4.09 -18.63 13.25
CA LEU A 230 -4.11 -17.61 12.20
C LEU A 230 -2.81 -16.81 12.20
N HIS A 231 -2.29 -16.44 13.36
CA HIS A 231 -1.01 -15.76 13.49
C HIS A 231 0.14 -16.60 12.92
N ARG A 232 0.18 -17.91 13.21
CA ARG A 232 1.18 -18.83 12.64
C ARG A 232 1.06 -18.95 11.12
N ALA A 233 -0.16 -19.09 10.60
CA ALA A 233 -0.41 -19.14 9.18
C ALA A 233 0.04 -17.83 8.47
N ALA A 234 -0.33 -16.67 9.02
CA ALA A 234 0.08 -15.37 8.50
C ALA A 234 1.60 -15.16 8.56
N TYR A 235 2.25 -15.57 9.67
CA TYR A 235 3.70 -15.50 9.82
C TYR A 235 4.44 -16.37 8.78
N ARG A 236 3.90 -17.56 8.48
CA ARG A 236 4.38 -18.46 7.41
C ARG A 236 3.81 -18.11 6.03
N ARG A 237 3.24 -16.91 5.84
CA ARG A 237 2.70 -16.46 4.57
C ARG A 237 1.67 -17.42 3.98
N PHE A 238 0.81 -17.99 4.83
CA PHE A 238 -0.17 -19.03 4.47
C PHE A 238 0.44 -20.22 3.73
N TYR A 239 1.70 -20.54 4.05
CA TYR A 239 2.47 -21.65 3.46
C TYR A 239 2.66 -21.53 1.93
N MET A 240 2.57 -20.33 1.37
CA MET A 240 2.72 -20.14 -0.07
C MET A 240 4.12 -20.50 -0.55
N ASP A 241 5.16 -20.13 0.18
CA ASP A 241 6.54 -20.45 -0.17
C ASP A 241 6.75 -21.97 -0.21
N GLU A 242 6.18 -22.71 0.75
CA GLU A 242 6.25 -24.17 0.82
C GLU A 242 5.53 -24.83 -0.37
N ILE A 243 4.36 -24.28 -0.75
CA ILE A 243 3.61 -24.77 -1.92
C ILE A 243 4.43 -24.54 -3.20
N TYR A 244 4.97 -23.35 -3.41
CA TYR A 244 5.81 -23.06 -4.57
C TYR A 244 7.06 -23.95 -4.62
N GLN A 245 7.74 -24.16 -3.50
CA GLN A 245 8.89 -25.07 -3.43
C GLN A 245 8.49 -26.51 -3.75
N PHE A 246 7.37 -26.98 -3.22
CA PHE A 246 6.85 -28.31 -3.53
C PHE A 246 6.58 -28.48 -5.04
N VAL A 247 5.87 -27.53 -5.64
CA VAL A 247 5.58 -27.54 -7.08
C VAL A 247 6.88 -27.52 -7.89
N THR A 248 7.81 -26.63 -7.57
CA THR A 248 9.05 -26.49 -8.32
C THR A 248 9.94 -27.74 -8.18
N HIS A 249 10.20 -28.21 -6.96
CA HIS A 249 11.14 -29.30 -6.74
C HIS A 249 10.54 -30.68 -7.02
N LYS A 250 9.28 -30.92 -6.63
CA LYS A 250 8.66 -32.24 -6.78
C LYS A 250 8.00 -32.46 -8.15
N ILE A 251 7.31 -31.43 -8.66
CA ILE A 251 6.57 -31.57 -9.92
C ILE A 251 7.47 -31.19 -11.10
N ILE A 252 7.99 -29.95 -11.13
CA ILE A 252 8.75 -29.47 -12.29
C ILE A 252 10.07 -30.24 -12.39
N PHE A 253 10.95 -30.14 -11.40
CA PHE A 253 12.26 -30.81 -11.48
C PHE A 253 12.20 -32.32 -11.23
N GLY A 254 11.22 -32.83 -10.47
CA GLY A 254 11.12 -34.27 -10.18
C GLY A 254 10.41 -35.08 -11.23
N ILE A 255 9.47 -34.50 -11.98
CA ILE A 255 8.63 -35.21 -12.96
C ILE A 255 8.85 -34.73 -14.40
N ILE A 256 8.84 -33.39 -14.60
CA ILE A 256 8.87 -32.78 -15.94
C ILE A 256 10.29 -32.73 -16.50
N CYS A 257 11.30 -32.45 -15.67
CA CYS A 257 12.69 -32.28 -16.07
C CYS A 257 13.53 -33.57 -15.94
N LYS A 258 12.89 -34.73 -15.68
CA LYS A 258 13.49 -36.05 -15.82
C LYS A 258 13.29 -36.58 -17.21
#